data_1771f2ede0f246045bb3f5a509146e01
#
_entry.id   1771f2ede0f246045bb3f5a509146e01
#
_cell.length_a   1.000
_cell.length_b   1.000
_cell.length_c   1.000
_cell.angle_alpha   90.00
_cell.angle_beta   90.00
_cell.angle_gamma   90.00
#
_symmetry.space_group_name_H-M   'P 1'
#
loop_
_entity.id
_entity.type
_entity.pdbx_description
1 polymer ?
#
loop_
_entity_poly.entity_id
_entity_poly.type
_entity_poly.pdbx_seq_one_letter_code
_entity_poly.pdbx_strand_id
1 'polypeptide(L)'
;MLAINLTSIGYLSIISENFITRFRMIEYKGAVMRKFVSRDSKKDFYLLYTLVFGVISFFIYYQFAGNGKSLVWSHDGIPQHLNSLAYYGRYLREVLHTIFVEHKLELPMWDMNIGYGSDILTTLHYYVIGDPLTLLSVFVPADKTEVL
;
A
#
# COMPACT_ATOMS: atom_id res chain seq x y z
N MET A 1 -50.99 15.15 51.00
CA MET A 1 -50.99 16.17 49.90
C MET A 1 -49.56 16.40 49.50
N LEU A 2 -49.11 15.73 48.39
CA LEU A 2 -47.73 15.79 47.91
C LEU A 2 -47.57 17.05 47.04
N ALA A 3 -46.89 18.05 47.57
CA ALA A 3 -46.49 19.22 46.81
C ALA A 3 -45.34 18.79 45.86
N ILE A 4 -45.65 18.53 44.59
CA ILE A 4 -44.66 18.31 43.55
C ILE A 4 -43.98 19.68 43.29
N ASN A 5 -42.70 19.74 43.60
CA ASN A 5 -41.92 20.96 43.55
C ASN A 5 -41.74 21.36 42.06
N LEU A 6 -42.28 22.50 41.67
CA LEU A 6 -42.24 23.02 40.28
C LEU A 6 -40.81 23.13 39.70
N THR A 7 -39.81 23.21 40.56
CA THR A 7 -38.40 23.19 40.15
C THR A 7 -37.96 21.86 39.58
N SER A 8 -38.50 20.73 40.06
CA SER A 8 -38.17 19.38 39.54
C SER A 8 -38.69 19.17 38.12
N ILE A 9 -39.82 19.78 37.77
CA ILE A 9 -40.39 19.70 36.40
C ILE A 9 -39.56 20.49 35.43
N GLY A 10 -39.03 21.64 35.82
CA GLY A 10 -38.14 22.46 35.00
C GLY A 10 -36.81 21.73 34.69
N TYR A 11 -36.20 21.08 35.68
CA TYR A 11 -34.98 20.28 35.47
C TYR A 11 -35.18 19.07 34.55
N LEU A 12 -36.32 18.38 34.68
CA LEU A 12 -36.67 17.26 33.80
C LEU A 12 -36.88 17.69 32.35
N SER A 13 -37.49 18.86 32.10
CA SER A 13 -37.68 19.38 30.74
C SER A 13 -36.36 19.76 30.09
N ILE A 14 -35.43 20.40 30.81
CA ILE A 14 -34.11 20.77 30.30
C ILE A 14 -33.27 19.52 29.97
N ILE A 15 -33.34 18.48 30.82
CA ILE A 15 -32.62 17.22 30.57
C ILE A 15 -33.20 16.51 29.34
N SER A 16 -34.53 16.50 29.17
CA SER A 16 -35.18 15.88 28.03
C SER A 16 -34.87 16.60 26.72
N GLU A 17 -34.83 17.93 26.68
CA GLU A 17 -34.49 18.71 25.54
C GLU A 17 -33.01 18.51 25.12
N ASN A 18 -32.09 18.49 26.08
CA ASN A 18 -30.70 18.21 25.84
C ASN A 18 -30.49 16.79 25.32
N PHE A 19 -31.21 15.81 25.83
CA PHE A 19 -31.16 14.43 25.38
C PHE A 19 -31.70 14.29 23.94
N ILE A 20 -32.86 14.88 23.64
CA ILE A 20 -33.46 14.89 22.31
C ILE A 20 -32.56 15.58 21.29
N THR A 21 -31.94 16.70 21.67
CA THR A 21 -31.00 17.43 20.79
C THR A 21 -29.76 16.62 20.51
N ARG A 22 -29.20 15.94 21.51
CA ARG A 22 -28.04 15.03 21.27
C ARG A 22 -28.42 13.83 20.43
N PHE A 23 -29.61 13.27 20.61
CA PHE A 23 -30.08 12.15 19.78
C PHE A 23 -30.30 12.57 18.34
N ARG A 24 -30.89 13.74 18.07
CA ARG A 24 -31.00 14.32 16.71
C ARG A 24 -29.64 14.57 16.04
N MET A 25 -28.65 15.03 16.82
CA MET A 25 -27.30 15.24 16.31
C MET A 25 -26.62 13.93 15.92
N ILE A 26 -26.84 12.85 16.66
CA ILE A 26 -26.32 11.52 16.34
C ILE A 26 -27.01 10.96 15.11
N GLU A 27 -28.32 11.13 15.00
CA GLU A 27 -29.13 10.69 13.86
C GLU A 27 -28.77 11.48 12.58
N TYR A 28 -28.57 12.79 12.69
CA TYR A 28 -28.10 13.65 11.61
C TYR A 28 -26.70 13.25 11.13
N LYS A 29 -25.75 13.02 12.05
CA LYS A 29 -24.40 12.52 11.71
C LYS A 29 -24.47 11.14 11.05
N GLY A 30 -25.34 10.27 11.52
CA GLY A 30 -25.55 8.95 10.91
C GLY A 30 -26.21 9.04 9.53
N ALA A 31 -27.10 10.00 9.30
CA ALA A 31 -27.73 10.24 8.00
C ALA A 31 -26.75 10.87 7.00
N VAL A 32 -25.91 11.80 7.43
CA VAL A 32 -24.84 12.37 6.61
C VAL A 32 -23.81 11.30 6.25
N MET A 33 -23.39 10.46 7.18
CA MET A 33 -22.51 9.33 6.90
C MET A 33 -23.14 8.33 5.93
N ARG A 34 -24.44 8.01 6.11
CA ARG A 34 -25.17 7.13 5.16
C ARG A 34 -25.30 7.74 3.77
N LYS A 35 -25.47 9.04 3.67
CA LYS A 35 -25.55 9.76 2.39
C LYS A 35 -24.20 9.82 1.68
N PHE A 36 -23.11 9.86 2.44
CA PHE A 36 -21.74 9.79 1.90
C PHE A 36 -21.39 8.37 1.43
N VAL A 37 -21.86 7.34 2.11
CA VAL A 37 -21.65 5.93 1.80
C VAL A 37 -22.60 5.41 0.69
N SER A 38 -23.74 6.06 0.48
CA SER A 38 -24.82 5.60 -0.43
C SER A 38 -24.69 6.11 -1.87
N ARG A 39 -23.68 6.93 -2.17
CA ARG A 39 -23.51 7.50 -3.50
C ARG A 39 -22.53 6.66 -4.31
N ASP A 40 -23.06 5.84 -5.21
CA ASP A 40 -22.37 5.01 -6.22
C ASP A 40 -21.21 4.16 -5.65
N SER A 41 -21.57 3.37 -4.73
CA SER A 41 -20.89 2.94 -3.52
C SER A 41 -19.56 2.21 -3.69
N LYS A 42 -19.29 1.57 -4.82
CA LYS A 42 -18.04 0.81 -4.98
C LYS A 42 -16.87 1.70 -5.38
N LYS A 43 -17.09 2.63 -6.30
CA LYS A 43 -16.03 3.55 -6.77
C LYS A 43 -15.59 4.50 -5.67
N ASP A 44 -16.56 5.09 -4.94
CA ASP A 44 -16.27 6.00 -3.84
C ASP A 44 -15.59 5.29 -2.67
N PHE A 45 -15.95 4.02 -2.42
CA PHE A 45 -15.28 3.19 -1.42
C PHE A 45 -13.82 2.92 -1.80
N TYR A 46 -13.54 2.51 -3.03
CA TYR A 46 -12.17 2.24 -3.48
C TYR A 46 -11.35 3.53 -3.53
N LEU A 47 -11.94 4.65 -3.93
CA LEU A 47 -11.27 5.94 -3.94
C LEU A 47 -10.89 6.37 -2.52
N LEU A 48 -11.82 6.27 -1.56
CA LEU A 48 -11.55 6.58 -0.16
C LEU A 48 -10.49 5.64 0.42
N TYR A 49 -10.60 4.35 0.16
CA TYR A 49 -9.62 3.35 0.59
C TYR A 49 -8.22 3.68 0.06
N THR A 50 -8.10 3.95 -1.24
CA THR A 50 -6.82 4.29 -1.88
C THR A 50 -6.24 5.58 -1.30
N LEU A 51 -7.08 6.58 -1.05
CA LEU A 51 -6.64 7.85 -0.46
C LEU A 51 -6.13 7.65 0.97
N VAL A 52 -6.89 6.95 1.81
CA VAL A 52 -6.49 6.67 3.20
C VAL A 52 -5.21 5.82 3.23
N PHE A 53 -5.14 4.79 2.39
CA PHE A 53 -3.94 3.96 2.26
C PHE A 53 -2.74 4.79 1.79
N GLY A 54 -2.91 5.64 0.79
CA GLY A 54 -1.87 6.53 0.29
C GLY A 54 -1.35 7.50 1.35
N VAL A 55 -2.25 8.10 2.13
CA VAL A 55 -1.87 9.01 3.23
C VAL A 55 -1.07 8.26 4.30
N ILE A 56 -1.54 7.10 4.75
CA ILE A 56 -0.84 6.28 5.76
C ILE A 56 0.53 5.85 5.22
N SER A 57 0.59 5.37 3.99
CA SER A 57 1.84 4.97 3.34
C SER A 57 2.81 6.15 3.25
N PHE A 58 2.34 7.33 2.83
CA PHE A 58 3.16 8.53 2.76
C PHE A 58 3.81 8.87 4.11
N PHE A 59 3.04 8.84 5.20
CA PHE A 59 3.58 9.11 6.54
C PHE A 59 4.62 8.08 6.98
N ILE A 60 4.40 6.80 6.67
CA ILE A 60 5.36 5.74 7.00
C ILE A 60 6.65 5.95 6.19
N TYR A 61 6.54 6.12 4.86
CA TYR A 61 7.70 6.31 3.99
C TYR A 61 8.47 7.59 4.31
N TYR A 62 7.77 8.67 4.66
CA TYR A 62 8.39 9.94 5.03
C TYR A 62 9.34 9.80 6.23
N GLN A 63 9.00 8.97 7.21
CA GLN A 63 9.86 8.71 8.37
C GLN A 63 11.19 8.06 7.96
N PHE A 64 11.19 7.17 6.99
CA PHE A 64 12.41 6.54 6.48
C PHE A 64 13.22 7.51 5.63
N ALA A 65 12.61 8.16 4.67
CA ALA A 65 13.26 9.12 3.77
C ALA A 65 13.85 10.31 4.54
N GLY A 66 13.10 10.87 5.49
CA GLY A 66 13.56 11.99 6.31
C GLY A 66 14.76 11.67 7.21
N ASN A 67 14.95 10.40 7.54
CA ASN A 67 16.11 9.92 8.32
C ASN A 67 17.25 9.37 7.44
N GLY A 68 17.19 9.54 6.12
CA GLY A 68 18.20 9.01 5.18
C GLY A 68 18.31 7.49 5.19
N LYS A 69 17.23 6.79 5.57
CA LYS A 69 17.19 5.32 5.63
C LYS A 69 16.45 4.76 4.43
N SER A 70 16.98 3.68 3.87
CA SER A 70 16.29 2.86 2.89
C SER A 70 15.32 1.90 3.58
N LEU A 71 14.28 1.48 2.87
CA LEU A 71 13.38 0.40 3.30
C LEU A 71 14.02 -0.99 3.14
N VAL A 72 15.19 -1.05 2.53
CA VAL A 72 15.91 -2.30 2.31
C VAL A 72 16.49 -2.80 3.62
N TRP A 73 16.04 -3.96 4.06
CA TRP A 73 16.54 -4.58 5.28
C TRP A 73 17.98 -5.06 5.11
N SER A 74 18.85 -4.70 6.07
CA SER A 74 20.30 -4.93 5.98
C SER A 74 20.74 -6.39 6.02
N HIS A 75 19.91 -7.31 6.56
CA HIS A 75 20.27 -8.73 6.64
C HIS A 75 20.02 -9.44 5.32
N ASP A 76 18.76 -9.81 5.02
CA ASP A 76 18.44 -10.55 3.80
C ASP A 76 18.07 -9.62 2.63
N GLY A 77 17.66 -8.39 2.93
CA GLY A 77 17.27 -7.42 1.91
C GLY A 77 18.41 -7.04 0.98
N ILE A 78 19.56 -6.64 1.52
CA ILE A 78 20.72 -6.22 0.71
C ILE A 78 21.39 -7.41 0.02
N PRO A 79 21.84 -8.46 0.72
CA PRO A 79 22.63 -9.51 0.08
C PRO A 79 21.81 -10.44 -0.82
N GLN A 80 20.51 -10.56 -0.61
CA GLN A 80 19.69 -11.50 -1.35
C GLN A 80 18.68 -10.77 -2.27
N HIS A 81 17.70 -10.06 -1.70
CA HIS A 81 16.61 -9.47 -2.47
C HIS A 81 17.07 -8.36 -3.41
N LEU A 82 17.88 -7.42 -2.93
CA LEU A 82 18.36 -6.31 -3.76
C LEU A 82 19.26 -6.78 -4.90
N ASN A 83 20.18 -7.70 -4.62
CA ASN A 83 21.04 -8.27 -5.64
C ASN A 83 20.24 -9.08 -6.67
N SER A 84 19.26 -9.86 -6.22
CA SER A 84 18.37 -10.60 -7.11
C SER A 84 17.52 -9.67 -7.97
N LEU A 85 17.04 -8.55 -7.43
CA LEU A 85 16.29 -7.55 -8.18
C LEU A 85 17.15 -6.84 -9.22
N ALA A 86 18.37 -6.47 -8.88
CA ALA A 86 19.33 -5.88 -9.81
C ALA A 86 19.71 -6.85 -10.95
N TYR A 87 19.93 -8.12 -10.62
CA TYR A 87 20.17 -9.18 -11.59
C TYR A 87 18.96 -9.37 -12.51
N TYR A 88 17.76 -9.46 -11.95
CA TYR A 88 16.52 -9.64 -12.70
C TYR A 88 16.26 -8.49 -13.68
N GLY A 89 16.51 -7.26 -13.27
CA GLY A 89 16.42 -6.11 -14.16
C GLY A 89 17.38 -6.19 -15.36
N ARG A 90 18.61 -6.70 -15.17
CA ARG A 90 19.55 -6.96 -16.29
C ARG A 90 19.03 -8.06 -17.19
N TYR A 91 18.62 -9.18 -16.62
CA TYR A 91 18.06 -10.31 -17.35
C TYR A 91 16.86 -9.89 -18.21
N LEU A 92 15.93 -9.12 -17.67
CA LEU A 92 14.80 -8.62 -18.46
C LEU A 92 15.24 -7.73 -19.63
N ARG A 93 16.22 -6.84 -19.41
CA ARG A 93 16.76 -5.99 -20.50
C ARG A 93 17.43 -6.82 -21.60
N GLU A 94 18.18 -7.84 -21.24
CA GLU A 94 18.81 -8.76 -22.21
C GLU A 94 17.75 -9.51 -23.02
N VAL A 95 16.75 -10.07 -22.35
CA VAL A 95 15.62 -10.74 -23.02
C VAL A 95 14.88 -9.79 -23.96
N LEU A 96 14.57 -8.57 -23.50
CA LEU A 96 13.91 -7.58 -24.36
C LEU A 96 14.79 -7.16 -25.53
N HIS A 97 16.10 -7.00 -25.34
CA HIS A 97 17.03 -6.69 -26.41
C HIS A 97 17.06 -7.81 -27.48
N THR A 98 17.14 -9.07 -27.06
CA THR A 98 17.13 -10.22 -27.96
C THR A 98 15.83 -10.30 -28.77
N ILE A 99 14.67 -10.03 -28.11
CA ILE A 99 13.36 -10.03 -28.79
C ILE A 99 13.25 -8.88 -29.79
N PHE A 100 13.56 -7.66 -29.38
CA PHE A 100 13.26 -6.47 -30.20
C PHE A 100 14.36 -6.11 -31.19
N VAL A 101 15.60 -6.39 -30.87
CA VAL A 101 16.73 -6.05 -31.72
C VAL A 101 17.19 -7.23 -32.59
N GLU A 102 17.29 -8.41 -32.01
CA GLU A 102 17.75 -9.61 -32.71
C GLU A 102 16.61 -10.40 -33.35
N HIS A 103 15.36 -10.06 -33.02
CA HIS A 103 14.14 -10.77 -33.46
C HIS A 103 14.14 -12.26 -33.13
N LYS A 104 14.75 -12.62 -32.00
CA LYS A 104 14.79 -13.97 -31.47
C LYS A 104 14.14 -14.05 -30.13
N LEU A 105 13.34 -15.08 -29.90
CA LEU A 105 12.79 -15.38 -28.58
C LEU A 105 13.73 -16.38 -27.89
N GLU A 106 14.73 -15.87 -27.24
CA GLU A 106 15.64 -16.67 -26.42
C GLU A 106 15.47 -16.27 -24.96
N LEU A 107 15.14 -17.26 -24.13
CA LEU A 107 15.03 -17.09 -22.69
C LEU A 107 16.17 -17.90 -22.05
N PRO A 108 17.27 -17.25 -21.67
CA PRO A 108 18.33 -17.94 -20.94
C PRO A 108 17.76 -18.56 -19.64
N MET A 109 17.90 -19.86 -19.50
CA MET A 109 17.36 -20.59 -18.34
C MET A 109 18.42 -20.87 -17.29
N TRP A 110 19.69 -20.77 -17.67
CA TRP A 110 20.83 -21.09 -16.82
C TRP A 110 21.87 -19.98 -16.85
N ASP A 111 22.40 -19.60 -15.69
CA ASP A 111 23.51 -18.64 -15.59
C ASP A 111 24.57 -19.14 -14.62
N MET A 112 25.83 -19.12 -15.06
CA MET A 112 26.98 -19.47 -14.26
C MET A 112 27.34 -18.43 -13.19
N ASN A 113 26.81 -17.20 -13.32
CA ASN A 113 27.05 -16.13 -12.35
C ASN A 113 26.12 -16.20 -11.13
N ILE A 114 25.11 -17.08 -11.13
CA ILE A 114 24.25 -17.31 -9.97
C ILE A 114 24.87 -18.46 -9.14
N GLY A 115 25.50 -18.12 -8.04
CA GLY A 115 26.22 -19.10 -7.22
C GLY A 115 27.36 -19.76 -8.00
N TYR A 116 27.33 -21.05 -8.16
CA TYR A 116 28.26 -21.84 -8.99
C TYR A 116 27.62 -22.32 -10.29
N GLY A 117 26.62 -21.61 -10.76
CA GLY A 117 25.76 -21.97 -11.86
C GLY A 117 24.43 -22.53 -11.39
N SER A 118 23.34 -21.88 -11.80
CA SER A 118 21.99 -22.23 -11.36
C SER A 118 20.95 -21.91 -12.40
N ASP A 119 19.82 -22.59 -12.30
CA ASP A 119 18.61 -22.26 -13.04
C ASP A 119 18.05 -20.91 -12.59
N ILE A 120 17.85 -20.01 -13.55
CA ILE A 120 17.43 -18.64 -13.30
C ILE A 120 16.04 -18.60 -12.71
N LEU A 121 15.09 -19.34 -13.28
CA LEU A 121 13.70 -19.29 -12.87
C LEU A 121 13.51 -19.86 -11.45
N THR A 122 14.14 -21.00 -11.17
CA THR A 122 14.03 -21.64 -9.85
C THR A 122 14.68 -20.79 -8.76
N THR A 123 15.84 -20.19 -9.08
CA THR A 123 16.56 -19.36 -8.09
C THR A 123 15.85 -18.03 -7.83
N LEU A 124 15.39 -17.36 -8.91
CA LEU A 124 14.78 -16.04 -8.78
C LEU A 124 13.28 -16.07 -8.41
N HIS A 125 12.63 -17.21 -8.57
CA HIS A 125 11.21 -17.38 -8.27
C HIS A 125 10.86 -16.90 -6.85
N TYR A 126 11.65 -17.27 -5.85
CA TYR A 126 11.42 -16.86 -4.47
C TYR A 126 11.68 -15.37 -4.24
N TYR A 127 12.69 -14.81 -4.90
CA TYR A 127 13.16 -13.46 -4.60
C TYR A 127 12.45 -12.36 -5.39
N VAL A 128 12.15 -12.60 -6.66
CA VAL A 128 11.71 -11.53 -7.57
C VAL A 128 10.60 -11.92 -8.54
N ILE A 129 10.57 -13.13 -9.11
CA ILE A 129 9.64 -13.49 -10.19
C ILE A 129 8.18 -13.53 -9.70
N GLY A 130 7.95 -13.78 -8.42
CA GLY A 130 6.59 -13.86 -7.84
C GLY A 130 5.88 -12.51 -7.65
N ASP A 131 6.60 -11.40 -7.72
CA ASP A 131 6.05 -10.06 -7.52
C ASP A 131 6.00 -9.28 -8.84
N PRO A 132 4.81 -8.86 -9.32
CA PRO A 132 4.68 -8.10 -10.55
C PRO A 132 5.38 -6.73 -10.49
N LEU A 133 5.59 -6.14 -9.31
CA LEU A 133 6.28 -4.85 -9.17
C LEU A 133 7.77 -4.98 -9.51
N THR A 134 8.37 -6.15 -9.37
CA THR A 134 9.78 -6.38 -9.73
C THR A 134 10.05 -6.23 -11.22
N LEU A 135 9.02 -6.31 -12.08
CA LEU A 135 9.14 -6.00 -13.51
C LEU A 135 9.58 -4.55 -13.75
N LEU A 136 9.33 -3.64 -12.82
CA LEU A 136 9.78 -2.26 -12.91
C LEU A 136 11.31 -2.14 -12.87
N SER A 137 12.02 -3.16 -12.39
CA SER A 137 13.48 -3.21 -12.39
C SER A 137 14.10 -3.12 -13.79
N VAL A 138 13.33 -3.42 -14.84
CA VAL A 138 13.77 -3.25 -16.22
C VAL A 138 14.13 -1.79 -16.56
N PHE A 139 13.44 -0.84 -15.94
CA PHE A 139 13.61 0.61 -16.16
C PHE A 139 14.69 1.23 -15.28
N VAL A 140 15.16 0.51 -14.27
CA VAL A 140 16.10 1.03 -13.26
C VAL A 140 17.47 0.40 -13.46
N PRO A 141 18.55 1.20 -13.61
CA PRO A 141 19.91 0.68 -13.64
C PRO A 141 20.25 -0.09 -12.36
N ALA A 142 21.14 -1.07 -12.46
CA ALA A 142 21.50 -1.95 -11.34
C ALA A 142 22.08 -1.17 -10.14
N ASP A 143 22.78 -0.08 -10.39
CA ASP A 143 23.37 0.82 -9.37
C ASP A 143 22.34 1.69 -8.64
N LYS A 144 21.11 1.76 -9.15
CA LYS A 144 20.00 2.54 -8.58
C LYS A 144 18.83 1.70 -8.13
N THR A 145 19.00 0.39 -8.05
CA THR A 145 17.92 -0.53 -7.69
C THR A 145 17.38 -0.32 -6.26
N GLU A 146 18.16 0.32 -5.39
CA GLU A 146 17.73 0.69 -4.02
C GLU A 146 16.56 1.68 -3.99
N VAL A 147 16.25 2.32 -5.13
CA VAL A 147 15.19 3.33 -5.23
C VAL A 147 13.83 2.68 -5.55
N LEU A 148 13.83 1.43 -6.00
CA LEU A 148 12.62 0.65 -6.26
C LEU A 148 12.01 0.13 -4.96
#